data_aca69b33819265d26ac1e108d04d203e
#
_entry.id   aca69b33819265d26ac1e108d04d203e
#
_cell.length_a   1.000
_cell.length_b   1.000
_cell.length_c   1.000
_cell.angle_alpha   90.00
_cell.angle_beta   90.00
_cell.angle_gamma   90.00
#
_symmetry.space_group_name_H-M   'P 1'
#
loop_
_entity.id
_entity.type
_entity.pdbx_description
1 polymer ?
#
loop_
_entity_poly.entity_id
_entity_poly.type
_entity_poly.pdbx_seq_one_letter_code
_entity_poly.pdbx_strand_id
1 'polypeptide(L)'
;MTPDRVRDREEVAEQVKALKALTEMAASYGFDISRPAENAKEAIQWLYFGYLAAVKDQNGAAMSIGRNSTFLDIYIERDMKRGILTESEAQELMDHFIMKLRMVRFARIESYNELFSGDPTWVTESIGGMGTDGRTLVTKNSFRVLHTLQNLGPAPEPNLTVLWSKRLPMGFKQFCADISIKTSSIQYESDELMRPEMGDDYCIACCVSSMRVGKDMQFFGARANLAKCLLYAMNGGKDELMKDKVTGKAMQVGPEYQPILGDGQLVYEDVKHKYEVMMEWLADVYVNTLNLIHYMHDKYSYEALEMALHDTKVGRFFATGVAGLSCAVDSLSAIKYAKVTPIRDAEGLIVDFKTEGDFPKYGNNDDRVDEIAVWLVKTFMNMIRKHYTYRESVPTMSILTITSNVVYGKKTGNTPDGRKAGQPLAPGANPMHGRDSHGALASLESVAKLPYEYSRDGISNTFSITPNSLGKDED
;
A
#
# COMPACT_ATOMS: atom_id res chain seq x y z
N MET A 1 1.94 14.61 -36.71
CA MET A 1 2.23 13.43 -35.86
C MET A 1 3.20 13.88 -34.77
N THR A 2 2.85 13.71 -33.50
CA THR A 2 3.72 14.07 -32.34
C THR A 2 4.52 12.84 -31.90
N PRO A 3 5.65 13.02 -31.20
CA PRO A 3 6.40 11.90 -30.62
C PRO A 3 5.53 10.96 -29.77
N ASP A 4 4.63 11.53 -28.96
CA ASP A 4 3.73 10.74 -28.09
C ASP A 4 2.80 9.86 -28.91
N ARG A 5 2.23 10.36 -30.01
CA ARG A 5 1.38 9.52 -30.90
C ARG A 5 2.14 8.42 -31.60
N VAL A 6 3.44 8.61 -31.88
CA VAL A 6 4.28 7.54 -32.43
C VAL A 6 4.46 6.46 -31.37
N ARG A 7 4.76 6.86 -30.13
CA ARG A 7 4.89 5.96 -29.01
C ARG A 7 3.60 5.17 -28.73
N ASP A 8 2.46 5.83 -28.65
CA ASP A 8 1.16 5.19 -28.46
C ASP A 8 0.89 4.12 -29.51
N ARG A 9 1.27 4.40 -30.77
CA ARG A 9 1.14 3.41 -31.86
C ARG A 9 2.05 2.20 -31.67
N GLU A 10 3.27 2.42 -31.21
CA GLU A 10 4.23 1.33 -30.93
C GLU A 10 3.72 0.47 -29.76
N GLU A 11 3.23 1.09 -28.70
CA GLU A 11 2.63 0.41 -27.55
C GLU A 11 1.43 -0.47 -27.99
N VAL A 12 0.50 0.06 -28.76
CA VAL A 12 -0.64 -0.72 -29.30
C VAL A 12 -0.17 -1.87 -30.18
N ALA A 13 0.90 -1.70 -30.95
CA ALA A 13 1.45 -2.79 -31.76
C ALA A 13 2.01 -3.93 -30.91
N GLU A 14 2.68 -3.62 -29.81
CA GLU A 14 3.16 -4.61 -28.84
C GLU A 14 1.99 -5.30 -28.10
N GLN A 15 0.96 -4.56 -27.71
CA GLN A 15 -0.26 -5.12 -27.13
C GLN A 15 -0.93 -6.14 -28.05
N VAL A 16 -1.03 -5.83 -29.35
CA VAL A 16 -1.60 -6.76 -30.35
C VAL A 16 -0.77 -8.05 -30.45
N LYS A 17 0.56 -7.94 -30.39
CA LYS A 17 1.44 -9.13 -30.38
C LYS A 17 1.24 -9.96 -29.12
N ALA A 18 1.18 -9.30 -27.95
CA ALA A 18 0.98 -9.95 -26.67
C ALA A 18 -0.36 -10.70 -26.60
N LEU A 19 -1.45 -10.09 -27.07
CA LEU A 19 -2.77 -10.72 -27.14
C LEU A 19 -2.81 -11.93 -28.08
N LYS A 20 -2.12 -11.88 -29.21
CA LYS A 20 -1.96 -13.04 -30.10
C LYS A 20 -1.19 -14.18 -29.41
N ALA A 21 -0.07 -13.87 -28.78
CA ALA A 21 0.70 -14.86 -28.03
C ALA A 21 -0.10 -15.46 -26.86
N LEU A 22 -0.94 -14.66 -26.19
CA LEU A 22 -1.84 -15.15 -25.15
C LEU A 22 -2.88 -16.12 -25.71
N THR A 23 -3.40 -15.86 -26.91
CA THR A 23 -4.34 -16.76 -27.60
C THR A 23 -3.66 -18.09 -27.97
N GLU A 24 -2.44 -18.05 -28.46
CA GLU A 24 -1.65 -19.25 -28.77
C GLU A 24 -1.33 -20.06 -27.50
N MET A 25 -0.97 -19.39 -26.41
CA MET A 25 -0.76 -20.03 -25.13
C MET A 25 -2.04 -20.74 -24.64
N ALA A 26 -3.18 -20.07 -24.67
CA ALA A 26 -4.45 -20.65 -24.25
C ALA A 26 -4.83 -21.87 -25.10
N ALA A 27 -4.62 -21.82 -26.42
CA ALA A 27 -4.84 -22.94 -27.32
C ALA A 27 -3.98 -24.17 -26.99
N SER A 28 -2.75 -23.98 -26.51
CA SER A 28 -1.89 -25.08 -26.07
C SER A 28 -2.44 -25.82 -24.82
N TYR A 29 -3.31 -25.17 -24.05
CA TYR A 29 -4.06 -25.77 -22.95
C TYR A 29 -5.47 -26.24 -23.34
N GLY A 30 -5.82 -26.19 -24.63
CA GLY A 30 -7.11 -26.63 -25.13
C GLY A 30 -8.25 -25.63 -25.02
N PHE A 31 -7.94 -24.33 -24.85
CA PHE A 31 -8.94 -23.27 -24.74
C PHE A 31 -8.84 -22.28 -25.92
N ASP A 32 -10.00 -21.88 -26.42
CA ASP A 32 -10.11 -20.83 -27.45
C ASP A 32 -10.61 -19.54 -26.82
N ILE A 33 -9.68 -18.64 -26.45
CA ILE A 33 -9.99 -17.33 -25.86
C ILE A 33 -10.22 -16.24 -26.89
N SER A 34 -10.26 -16.56 -28.18
CA SER A 34 -10.61 -15.59 -29.23
C SER A 34 -12.08 -15.22 -29.26
N ARG A 35 -12.91 -15.90 -28.48
CA ARG A 35 -14.34 -15.70 -28.29
C ARG A 35 -14.70 -15.42 -26.82
N PRO A 36 -15.88 -14.83 -26.54
CA PRO A 36 -16.38 -14.71 -25.18
C PRO A 36 -16.57 -16.08 -24.49
N ALA A 37 -16.41 -16.10 -23.16
CA ALA A 37 -16.66 -17.30 -22.37
C ALA A 37 -18.13 -17.72 -22.40
N GLU A 38 -18.41 -19.00 -22.58
CA GLU A 38 -19.76 -19.55 -22.66
C GLU A 38 -20.29 -20.11 -21.35
N ASN A 39 -19.40 -20.39 -20.39
CA ASN A 39 -19.74 -20.96 -19.09
C ASN A 39 -18.80 -20.44 -17.99
N ALA A 40 -19.12 -20.76 -16.74
CA ALA A 40 -18.36 -20.29 -15.57
C ALA A 40 -16.90 -20.78 -15.60
N LYS A 41 -16.66 -22.03 -15.98
CA LYS A 41 -15.29 -22.59 -16.05
C LYS A 41 -14.43 -21.83 -17.06
N GLU A 42 -14.98 -21.51 -18.22
CA GLU A 42 -14.28 -20.72 -19.22
C GLU A 42 -14.03 -19.30 -18.72
N ALA A 43 -15.05 -18.64 -18.13
CA ALA A 43 -14.88 -17.28 -17.62
C ALA A 43 -13.74 -17.18 -16.58
N ILE A 44 -13.67 -18.12 -15.66
CA ILE A 44 -12.59 -18.22 -14.68
C ILE A 44 -11.23 -18.47 -15.37
N GLN A 45 -11.20 -19.34 -16.39
CA GLN A 45 -9.97 -19.67 -17.09
C GLN A 45 -9.46 -18.51 -17.96
N TRP A 46 -10.34 -17.74 -18.63
CA TRP A 46 -9.97 -16.52 -19.37
C TRP A 46 -9.33 -15.48 -18.44
N LEU A 47 -9.98 -15.25 -17.32
CA LEU A 47 -9.47 -14.35 -16.30
C LEU A 47 -8.09 -14.79 -15.77
N TYR A 48 -7.91 -16.08 -15.53
CA TYR A 48 -6.63 -16.62 -15.07
C TYR A 48 -5.53 -16.48 -16.11
N PHE A 49 -5.81 -16.65 -17.40
CA PHE A 49 -4.83 -16.42 -18.47
C PHE A 49 -4.42 -14.95 -18.55
N GLY A 50 -5.37 -14.02 -18.44
CA GLY A 50 -5.06 -12.59 -18.37
C GLY A 50 -4.17 -12.25 -17.17
N TYR A 51 -4.48 -12.81 -16.01
CA TYR A 51 -3.67 -12.66 -14.80
C TYR A 51 -2.24 -13.18 -14.99
N LEU A 52 -2.06 -14.36 -15.57
CA LEU A 52 -0.74 -14.93 -15.82
C LEU A 52 0.10 -14.07 -16.76
N ALA A 53 -0.51 -13.53 -17.82
CA ALA A 53 0.17 -12.64 -18.75
C ALA A 53 0.64 -11.37 -18.05
N ALA A 54 -0.23 -10.70 -17.30
CA ALA A 54 0.08 -9.47 -16.59
C ALA A 54 1.15 -9.68 -15.50
N VAL A 55 1.03 -10.73 -14.69
CA VAL A 55 2.00 -11.02 -13.62
C VAL A 55 3.38 -11.37 -14.16
N LYS A 56 3.44 -12.03 -15.32
CA LYS A 56 4.71 -12.33 -15.98
C LYS A 56 5.39 -11.09 -16.50
N ASP A 57 4.63 -10.19 -17.12
CA ASP A 57 5.19 -8.95 -17.67
C ASP A 57 5.63 -8.00 -16.55
N GLN A 58 4.82 -7.82 -15.54
CA GLN A 58 5.15 -7.03 -14.35
C GLN A 58 6.39 -7.57 -13.63
N ASN A 59 6.63 -8.86 -13.68
CA ASN A 59 7.74 -9.56 -13.02
C ASN A 59 7.92 -9.10 -11.56
N GLY A 60 6.83 -8.95 -10.86
CA GLY A 60 6.82 -8.38 -9.54
C GLY A 60 5.60 -8.74 -8.72
N ALA A 61 5.56 -8.17 -7.53
CA ALA A 61 4.43 -8.25 -6.62
C ALA A 61 3.55 -7.02 -6.75
N ALA A 62 2.32 -7.19 -6.30
CA ALA A 62 1.33 -6.15 -6.16
C ALA A 62 0.51 -5.90 -7.43
N MET A 63 -0.54 -6.71 -7.58
CA MET A 63 -1.53 -6.45 -8.60
C MET A 63 -2.94 -6.68 -8.04
N SER A 64 -3.94 -6.14 -8.69
CA SER A 64 -5.34 -6.49 -8.45
C SER A 64 -5.88 -7.31 -9.60
N ILE A 65 -6.71 -8.30 -9.27
CA ILE A 65 -7.53 -9.01 -10.26
C ILE A 65 -8.94 -8.44 -10.36
N GLY A 66 -9.23 -7.37 -9.63
CA GLY A 66 -10.50 -6.68 -9.67
C GLY A 66 -11.52 -7.17 -8.65
N ARG A 67 -12.80 -7.06 -9.00
CA ARG A 67 -13.95 -7.53 -8.20
C ARG A 67 -14.61 -8.72 -8.90
N ASN A 68 -13.88 -9.83 -8.98
CA ASN A 68 -14.28 -10.97 -9.80
C ASN A 68 -15.44 -11.75 -9.20
N SER A 69 -15.58 -11.74 -7.87
CA SER A 69 -16.69 -12.43 -7.21
C SER A 69 -18.04 -11.99 -7.75
N THR A 70 -18.25 -10.69 -7.96
CA THR A 70 -19.49 -10.13 -8.52
C THR A 70 -19.62 -10.45 -10.01
N PHE A 71 -18.54 -10.34 -10.77
CA PHE A 71 -18.53 -10.64 -12.20
C PHE A 71 -18.78 -12.12 -12.49
N LEU A 72 -18.08 -13.02 -11.83
CA LEU A 72 -18.18 -14.46 -12.05
C LEU A 72 -19.54 -15.02 -11.61
N ASP A 73 -20.21 -14.37 -10.67
CA ASP A 73 -21.56 -14.79 -10.24
C ASP A 73 -22.56 -14.79 -11.39
N ILE A 74 -22.38 -13.91 -12.38
CA ILE A 74 -23.22 -13.86 -13.59
C ILE A 74 -23.18 -15.21 -14.34
N TYR A 75 -21.98 -15.76 -14.52
CA TYR A 75 -21.78 -17.03 -15.20
C TYR A 75 -22.21 -18.22 -14.32
N ILE A 76 -21.84 -18.21 -13.05
CA ILE A 76 -22.13 -19.29 -12.11
C ILE A 76 -23.65 -19.43 -11.92
N GLU A 77 -24.37 -18.36 -11.63
CA GLU A 77 -25.81 -18.40 -11.44
C GLU A 77 -26.56 -18.78 -12.73
N ARG A 78 -26.05 -18.35 -13.90
CA ARG A 78 -26.60 -18.78 -15.19
C ARG A 78 -26.45 -20.29 -15.40
N ASP A 79 -25.27 -20.83 -15.12
CA ASP A 79 -24.98 -22.25 -15.32
C ASP A 79 -25.71 -23.12 -14.28
N MET A 80 -25.86 -22.65 -13.06
CA MET A 80 -26.70 -23.31 -12.05
C MET A 80 -28.18 -23.37 -12.47
N LYS A 81 -28.73 -22.25 -12.98
CA LYS A 81 -30.11 -22.21 -13.53
C LYS A 81 -30.32 -23.14 -14.70
N ARG A 82 -29.29 -23.43 -15.49
CA ARG A 82 -29.29 -24.39 -16.60
C ARG A 82 -29.04 -25.84 -16.16
N GLY A 83 -28.77 -26.07 -14.88
CA GLY A 83 -28.42 -27.41 -14.38
C GLY A 83 -27.04 -27.90 -14.79
N ILE A 84 -26.17 -26.99 -15.25
CA ILE A 84 -24.76 -27.29 -15.63
C ILE A 84 -23.87 -27.39 -14.41
N LEU A 85 -24.15 -26.61 -13.37
CA LEU A 85 -23.42 -26.61 -12.10
C LEU A 85 -24.38 -26.80 -10.92
N THR A 86 -23.91 -27.53 -9.92
CA THR A 86 -24.43 -27.59 -8.57
C THR A 86 -23.73 -26.53 -7.68
N GLU A 87 -24.25 -26.26 -6.49
CA GLU A 87 -23.59 -25.38 -5.51
C GLU A 87 -22.19 -25.88 -5.11
N SER A 88 -22.06 -27.20 -4.92
CA SER A 88 -20.77 -27.83 -4.60
C SER A 88 -19.74 -27.63 -5.71
N GLU A 89 -20.12 -27.84 -6.97
CA GLU A 89 -19.24 -27.64 -8.11
C GLU A 89 -18.89 -26.15 -8.32
N ALA A 90 -19.82 -25.25 -8.02
CA ALA A 90 -19.54 -23.81 -8.04
C ALA A 90 -18.49 -23.40 -7.00
N GLN A 91 -18.59 -23.95 -5.78
CA GLN A 91 -17.57 -23.77 -4.73
C GLN A 91 -16.22 -24.36 -5.15
N GLU A 92 -16.22 -25.57 -5.70
CA GLU A 92 -15.00 -26.24 -6.17
C GLU A 92 -14.29 -25.43 -7.27
N LEU A 93 -15.03 -24.79 -8.17
CA LEU A 93 -14.45 -23.89 -9.17
C LEU A 93 -13.73 -22.69 -8.52
N MET A 94 -14.31 -22.13 -7.46
CA MET A 94 -13.67 -21.03 -6.72
C MET A 94 -12.44 -21.51 -5.95
N ASP A 95 -12.53 -22.67 -5.29
CA ASP A 95 -11.39 -23.27 -4.60
C ASP A 95 -10.22 -23.53 -5.58
N HIS A 96 -10.48 -24.08 -6.76
CA HIS A 96 -9.48 -24.28 -7.80
C HIS A 96 -8.88 -22.98 -8.31
N PHE A 97 -9.68 -21.93 -8.48
CA PHE A 97 -9.18 -20.62 -8.88
C PHE A 97 -8.23 -20.04 -7.83
N ILE A 98 -8.61 -20.07 -6.55
CA ILE A 98 -7.77 -19.62 -5.45
C ILE A 98 -6.48 -20.46 -5.33
N MET A 99 -6.55 -21.78 -5.49
CA MET A 99 -5.35 -22.62 -5.52
C MET A 99 -4.40 -22.21 -6.65
N LYS A 100 -4.90 -21.95 -7.85
CA LYS A 100 -4.09 -21.48 -8.97
C LYS A 100 -3.40 -20.15 -8.68
N LEU A 101 -4.08 -19.19 -8.03
CA LEU A 101 -3.46 -17.93 -7.61
C LEU A 101 -2.34 -18.18 -6.60
N ARG A 102 -2.52 -19.11 -5.65
CA ARG A 102 -1.51 -19.48 -4.65
C ARG A 102 -0.30 -20.22 -5.23
N MET A 103 -0.44 -20.83 -6.42
CA MET A 103 0.66 -21.53 -7.09
C MET A 103 1.61 -20.59 -7.82
N VAL A 104 1.16 -19.41 -8.21
CA VAL A 104 1.99 -18.42 -8.91
C VAL A 104 2.97 -17.81 -7.94
N ARG A 105 4.25 -17.86 -8.30
CA ARG A 105 5.35 -17.29 -7.51
C ARG A 105 6.24 -16.48 -8.43
N PHE A 106 6.96 -15.51 -7.85
CA PHE A 106 8.04 -14.87 -8.58
C PHE A 106 9.29 -14.75 -7.70
N ALA A 107 10.45 -14.86 -8.32
CA ALA A 107 11.72 -14.83 -7.59
C ALA A 107 12.05 -13.44 -7.09
N ARG A 108 12.33 -13.33 -5.79
CA ARG A 108 12.84 -12.12 -5.13
C ARG A 108 14.28 -12.30 -4.73
N ILE A 109 14.98 -11.18 -4.53
CA ILE A 109 16.28 -11.20 -3.89
C ILE A 109 16.16 -11.68 -2.44
N GLU A 110 17.19 -12.35 -1.93
CA GLU A 110 17.22 -13.01 -0.61
C GLU A 110 16.76 -12.10 0.54
N SER A 111 17.25 -10.87 0.60
CA SER A 111 16.89 -9.90 1.63
C SER A 111 15.40 -9.53 1.65
N TYR A 112 14.71 -9.64 0.53
CA TYR A 112 13.26 -9.44 0.46
C TYR A 112 12.50 -10.70 0.85
N ASN A 113 12.99 -11.88 0.49
CA ASN A 113 12.41 -13.15 0.92
C ASN A 113 12.39 -13.30 2.43
N GLU A 114 13.46 -12.90 3.12
CA GLU A 114 13.50 -12.88 4.59
C GLU A 114 12.39 -12.02 5.19
N LEU A 115 12.09 -10.86 4.57
CA LEU A 115 11.08 -9.93 5.05
C LEU A 115 9.65 -10.42 4.81
N PHE A 116 9.41 -11.08 3.69
CA PHE A 116 8.07 -11.39 3.20
C PHE A 116 7.69 -12.86 3.33
N SER A 117 8.55 -13.67 3.92
CA SER A 117 8.32 -15.10 4.20
C SER A 117 7.93 -15.89 2.95
N GLY A 118 8.64 -15.68 1.84
CA GLY A 118 8.42 -16.36 0.56
C GLY A 118 8.20 -15.42 -0.61
N ASP A 119 7.67 -15.95 -1.69
CA ASP A 119 7.53 -15.30 -3.01
C ASP A 119 6.07 -15.05 -3.43
N PRO A 120 5.16 -14.56 -2.56
CA PRO A 120 3.79 -14.27 -2.99
C PRO A 120 3.77 -13.14 -4.00
N THR A 121 2.84 -13.19 -4.95
CA THR A 121 2.61 -12.12 -5.93
C THR A 121 1.77 -10.98 -5.36
N TRP A 122 1.17 -11.18 -4.18
CA TRP A 122 0.22 -10.26 -3.56
C TRP A 122 -0.88 -9.78 -4.48
N VAL A 123 -1.49 -10.74 -5.15
CA VAL A 123 -2.69 -10.47 -5.92
C VAL A 123 -3.86 -10.22 -4.98
N THR A 124 -4.65 -9.19 -5.28
CA THR A 124 -5.81 -8.80 -4.47
C THR A 124 -7.11 -9.06 -5.22
N GLU A 125 -8.06 -9.69 -4.54
CA GLU A 125 -9.47 -9.76 -4.93
C GLU A 125 -10.27 -8.84 -4.05
N SER A 126 -11.00 -7.89 -4.65
CA SER A 126 -11.92 -6.99 -3.96
C SER A 126 -13.32 -7.59 -3.90
N ILE A 127 -13.96 -7.57 -2.73
CA ILE A 127 -15.22 -8.26 -2.49
C ILE A 127 -16.26 -7.30 -1.92
N GLY A 128 -17.51 -7.40 -2.38
CA GLY A 128 -18.61 -6.61 -1.87
C GLY A 128 -18.61 -5.16 -2.34
N GLY A 129 -18.82 -4.23 -1.42
CA GLY A 129 -19.04 -2.82 -1.76
C GLY A 129 -20.46 -2.52 -2.23
N MET A 130 -20.68 -1.27 -2.60
CA MET A 130 -21.99 -0.75 -3.02
C MET A 130 -21.89 -0.16 -4.43
N GLY A 131 -22.93 -0.34 -5.23
CA GLY A 131 -23.08 0.37 -6.48
C GLY A 131 -23.37 1.87 -6.26
N THR A 132 -23.09 2.68 -7.26
CA THR A 132 -23.43 4.12 -7.27
C THR A 132 -24.93 4.36 -7.18
N ASP A 133 -25.74 3.39 -7.61
CA ASP A 133 -27.21 3.37 -7.47
C ASP A 133 -27.69 2.95 -6.07
N GLY A 134 -26.77 2.62 -5.17
CA GLY A 134 -27.05 2.24 -3.79
C GLY A 134 -27.41 0.78 -3.56
N ARG A 135 -27.36 -0.07 -4.57
CA ARG A 135 -27.48 -1.52 -4.40
C ARG A 135 -26.19 -2.11 -3.87
N THR A 136 -26.28 -3.21 -3.14
CA THR A 136 -25.08 -3.98 -2.77
C THR A 136 -24.53 -4.72 -3.98
N LEU A 137 -23.20 -4.82 -4.06
CA LEU A 137 -22.48 -5.65 -5.03
C LEU A 137 -22.10 -7.01 -4.44
N VAL A 138 -22.56 -7.32 -3.23
CA VAL A 138 -22.43 -8.65 -2.64
C VAL A 138 -23.31 -9.64 -3.39
N THR A 139 -22.73 -10.74 -3.83
CA THR A 139 -23.40 -11.85 -4.50
C THR A 139 -23.15 -13.16 -3.74
N LYS A 140 -23.80 -14.25 -4.14
CA LYS A 140 -23.49 -15.57 -3.56
C LYS A 140 -22.02 -15.94 -3.74
N ASN A 141 -21.44 -15.54 -4.87
CA ASN A 141 -20.03 -15.83 -5.13
C ASN A 141 -19.08 -15.05 -4.21
N SER A 142 -19.51 -13.92 -3.63
CA SER A 142 -18.77 -13.23 -2.58
C SER A 142 -18.60 -14.12 -1.35
N PHE A 143 -19.62 -14.88 -0.98
CA PHE A 143 -19.53 -15.88 0.09
C PHE A 143 -18.64 -17.06 -0.29
N ARG A 144 -18.74 -17.57 -1.54
CA ARG A 144 -17.92 -18.69 -2.01
C ARG A 144 -16.43 -18.35 -1.97
N VAL A 145 -16.06 -17.15 -2.41
CA VAL A 145 -14.66 -16.70 -2.39
C VAL A 145 -14.14 -16.61 -0.94
N LEU A 146 -14.90 -16.02 -0.02
CA LEU A 146 -14.51 -15.98 1.39
C LEU A 146 -14.47 -17.38 2.04
N HIS A 147 -15.36 -18.28 1.65
CA HIS A 147 -15.42 -19.65 2.15
C HIS A 147 -14.17 -20.47 1.77
N THR A 148 -13.46 -20.07 0.69
CA THR A 148 -12.17 -20.72 0.32
C THR A 148 -11.14 -20.64 1.44
N LEU A 149 -11.21 -19.64 2.33
CA LEU A 149 -10.33 -19.54 3.50
C LEU A 149 -10.58 -20.66 4.52
N GLN A 150 -11.79 -21.20 4.57
CA GLN A 150 -12.11 -22.37 5.42
C GLN A 150 -11.70 -23.66 4.71
N ASN A 151 -11.99 -23.80 3.42
CA ASN A 151 -11.68 -25.02 2.65
C ASN A 151 -10.17 -25.23 2.44
N LEU A 152 -9.45 -24.16 2.14
CA LEU A 152 -8.02 -24.22 1.76
C LEU A 152 -7.09 -23.71 2.87
N GLY A 153 -7.66 -23.17 3.94
CA GLY A 153 -6.91 -22.50 5.01
C GLY A 153 -6.44 -21.10 4.64
N PRO A 154 -6.00 -20.31 5.64
CA PRO A 154 -5.49 -18.97 5.44
C PRO A 154 -4.19 -18.98 4.64
N ALA A 155 -4.01 -17.97 3.79
CA ALA A 155 -2.79 -17.75 3.03
C ALA A 155 -2.68 -16.27 2.66
N PRO A 156 -1.46 -15.76 2.35
CA PRO A 156 -1.28 -14.37 1.93
C PRO A 156 -1.89 -14.07 0.56
N GLU A 157 -2.26 -15.10 -0.20
CA GLU A 157 -2.83 -14.98 -1.54
C GLU A 157 -4.10 -15.81 -1.74
N PRO A 158 -5.04 -15.19 -2.46
CA PRO A 158 -5.15 -13.78 -2.76
C PRO A 158 -5.35 -12.97 -1.48
N ASN A 159 -4.88 -11.71 -1.47
CA ASN A 159 -5.29 -10.78 -0.43
C ASN A 159 -6.78 -10.47 -0.64
N LEU A 160 -7.64 -10.91 0.26
CA LEU A 160 -9.08 -10.73 0.17
C LEU A 160 -9.47 -9.45 0.87
N THR A 161 -9.88 -8.44 0.08
CA THR A 161 -10.26 -7.12 0.59
C THR A 161 -11.75 -6.91 0.47
N VAL A 162 -12.42 -6.84 1.61
CA VAL A 162 -13.84 -6.49 1.69
C VAL A 162 -13.97 -4.97 1.59
N LEU A 163 -14.68 -4.50 0.56
CA LEU A 163 -15.04 -3.09 0.38
C LEU A 163 -16.21 -2.78 1.33
N TRP A 164 -15.85 -2.24 2.49
CA TRP A 164 -16.76 -2.09 3.61
C TRP A 164 -17.67 -0.88 3.49
N SER A 165 -18.97 -1.09 3.68
CA SER A 165 -19.96 -0.04 3.89
C SER A 165 -20.91 -0.44 5.03
N LYS A 166 -21.35 0.54 5.81
CA LYS A 166 -22.40 0.31 6.81
C LYS A 166 -23.70 -0.23 6.20
N ARG A 167 -23.91 -0.03 4.89
CA ARG A 167 -25.08 -0.46 4.13
C ARG A 167 -25.00 -1.90 3.60
N LEU A 168 -23.86 -2.58 3.76
CA LEU A 168 -23.75 -4.00 3.39
C LEU A 168 -24.78 -4.85 4.13
N PRO A 169 -25.29 -5.95 3.51
CA PRO A 169 -26.22 -6.86 4.16
C PRO A 169 -25.67 -7.42 5.47
N MET A 170 -26.49 -7.47 6.53
CA MET A 170 -26.05 -7.92 7.84
C MET A 170 -25.50 -9.35 7.83
N GLY A 171 -26.15 -10.29 7.12
CA GLY A 171 -25.64 -11.65 7.00
C GLY A 171 -24.25 -11.73 6.36
N PHE A 172 -23.93 -10.82 5.42
CA PHE A 172 -22.57 -10.74 4.86
C PHE A 172 -21.56 -10.20 5.87
N LYS A 173 -21.93 -9.17 6.64
CA LYS A 173 -21.07 -8.62 7.70
C LYS A 173 -20.74 -9.66 8.77
N GLN A 174 -21.75 -10.40 9.22
CA GLN A 174 -21.58 -11.49 10.19
C GLN A 174 -20.67 -12.59 9.63
N PHE A 175 -20.88 -12.99 8.38
CA PHE A 175 -20.02 -13.97 7.73
C PHE A 175 -18.57 -13.50 7.62
N CYS A 176 -18.33 -12.24 7.24
CA CYS A 176 -16.98 -11.65 7.22
C CYS A 176 -16.34 -11.64 8.61
N ALA A 177 -17.11 -11.29 9.64
CA ALA A 177 -16.62 -11.30 11.03
C ALA A 177 -16.21 -12.72 11.47
N ASP A 178 -17.07 -13.72 11.21
CA ASP A 178 -16.78 -15.14 11.52
C ASP A 178 -15.50 -15.62 10.82
N ILE A 179 -15.35 -15.35 9.53
CA ILE A 179 -14.13 -15.68 8.78
C ILE A 179 -12.91 -14.95 9.33
N SER A 180 -13.03 -13.66 9.68
CA SER A 180 -11.91 -12.88 10.26
C SER A 180 -11.46 -13.46 11.60
N ILE A 181 -12.40 -13.85 12.46
CA ILE A 181 -12.09 -14.49 13.76
C ILE A 181 -11.36 -15.81 13.57
N LYS A 182 -11.82 -16.62 12.60
CA LYS A 182 -11.26 -17.96 12.37
C LYS A 182 -9.92 -17.96 11.63
N THR A 183 -9.67 -16.99 10.78
CA THR A 183 -8.55 -17.04 9.83
C THR A 183 -7.60 -15.84 9.88
N SER A 184 -8.03 -14.71 10.42
CA SER A 184 -7.29 -13.43 10.36
C SER A 184 -6.81 -13.05 8.95
N SER A 185 -7.56 -13.42 7.90
CA SER A 185 -7.12 -13.34 6.51
C SER A 185 -7.98 -12.43 5.62
N ILE A 186 -8.79 -11.57 6.23
CA ILE A 186 -9.57 -10.56 5.51
C ILE A 186 -9.03 -9.18 5.84
N GLN A 187 -8.85 -8.37 4.80
CA GLN A 187 -8.61 -6.93 4.89
C GLN A 187 -9.92 -6.19 4.65
N TYR A 188 -10.09 -5.04 5.28
CA TYR A 188 -11.26 -4.18 5.07
C TYR A 188 -10.82 -2.82 4.56
N GLU A 189 -11.50 -2.33 3.52
CA GLU A 189 -11.28 -1.01 2.92
C GLU A 189 -12.61 -0.23 2.93
N SER A 190 -12.55 1.07 3.18
CA SER A 190 -13.74 1.91 3.25
C SER A 190 -14.31 2.21 1.86
N ASP A 191 -15.35 1.49 1.46
CA ASP A 191 -16.09 1.79 0.24
C ASP A 191 -16.76 3.18 0.27
N GLU A 192 -17.11 3.67 1.44
CA GLU A 192 -17.74 4.98 1.60
C GLU A 192 -16.78 6.14 1.30
N LEU A 193 -15.47 5.94 1.52
CA LEU A 193 -14.43 6.89 1.15
C LEU A 193 -14.02 6.77 -0.32
N MET A 194 -13.91 5.54 -0.84
CA MET A 194 -13.38 5.31 -2.19
C MET A 194 -14.42 5.52 -3.30
N ARG A 195 -15.65 5.02 -3.11
CA ARG A 195 -16.68 5.06 -4.15
C ARG A 195 -17.01 6.47 -4.68
N PRO A 196 -17.07 7.55 -3.89
CA PRO A 196 -17.35 8.89 -4.43
C PRO A 196 -16.35 9.35 -5.47
N GLU A 197 -15.11 8.91 -5.41
CA GLU A 197 -14.05 9.27 -6.34
C GLU A 197 -13.85 8.24 -7.46
N MET A 198 -13.94 6.96 -7.14
CA MET A 198 -13.59 5.85 -8.04
C MET A 198 -14.81 5.27 -8.78
N GLY A 199 -16.03 5.63 -8.38
CA GLY A 199 -17.24 4.95 -8.86
C GLY A 199 -17.42 3.60 -8.20
N ASP A 200 -18.17 2.69 -8.84
CA ASP A 200 -18.49 1.37 -8.30
C ASP A 200 -17.72 0.21 -8.97
N ASP A 201 -16.88 0.51 -9.96
CA ASP A 201 -16.04 -0.46 -10.64
C ASP A 201 -14.56 -0.18 -10.37
N TYR A 202 -14.21 -0.18 -9.10
CA TYR A 202 -12.84 -0.07 -8.63
C TYR A 202 -12.42 -1.30 -7.84
N CYS A 203 -11.13 -1.46 -7.70
CA CYS A 203 -10.49 -2.52 -6.95
C CYS A 203 -9.36 -1.97 -6.09
N ILE A 204 -8.88 -2.80 -5.17
CA ILE A 204 -7.69 -2.52 -4.39
C ILE A 204 -6.54 -3.34 -4.96
N ALA A 205 -5.43 -2.69 -5.25
CA ALA A 205 -4.20 -3.37 -5.65
C ALA A 205 -3.30 -3.55 -4.42
N CYS A 206 -2.71 -4.73 -4.31
CA CYS A 206 -1.84 -5.12 -3.21
C CYS A 206 -2.56 -5.00 -1.85
N CYS A 207 -2.36 -3.88 -1.16
CA CYS A 207 -2.85 -3.68 0.20
C CYS A 207 -3.92 -2.60 0.29
N VAL A 208 -3.73 -1.44 -0.32
CA VAL A 208 -4.54 -0.24 -0.06
C VAL A 208 -4.80 0.66 -1.26
N SER A 209 -4.12 0.45 -2.38
CA SER A 209 -4.20 1.34 -3.54
C SER A 209 -5.47 1.11 -4.35
N SER A 210 -6.32 2.11 -4.47
CA SER A 210 -7.55 2.02 -5.25
C SER A 210 -7.34 2.43 -6.71
N MET A 211 -7.91 1.64 -7.64
CA MET A 211 -7.86 1.89 -9.08
C MET A 211 -9.15 1.41 -9.75
N ARG A 212 -9.57 2.09 -10.81
CA ARG A 212 -10.71 1.64 -11.63
C ARG A 212 -10.28 0.48 -12.51
N VAL A 213 -11.06 -0.58 -12.49
CA VAL A 213 -10.75 -1.83 -13.19
C VAL A 213 -10.66 -1.61 -14.70
N GLY A 214 -9.54 -2.00 -15.30
CA GLY A 214 -9.29 -1.86 -16.73
C GLY A 214 -9.15 -0.42 -17.26
N LYS A 215 -9.08 0.57 -16.38
CA LYS A 215 -9.01 2.00 -16.74
C LYS A 215 -7.83 2.72 -16.15
N ASP A 216 -7.34 2.28 -15.01
CA ASP A 216 -6.25 2.94 -14.30
C ASP A 216 -5.07 2.00 -14.11
N MET A 217 -3.90 2.58 -14.08
CA MET A 217 -2.65 1.93 -13.70
C MET A 217 -1.90 2.79 -12.69
N GLN A 218 -0.96 2.20 -12.01
CA GLN A 218 -0.17 2.87 -10.99
C GLN A 218 1.32 2.65 -11.21
N PHE A 219 2.06 3.73 -11.34
CA PHE A 219 3.50 3.71 -11.16
C PHE A 219 3.81 3.61 -9.68
N PHE A 220 4.33 2.49 -9.25
CA PHE A 220 4.62 2.21 -7.84
C PHE A 220 6.12 2.18 -7.58
N GLY A 221 6.56 2.76 -6.46
CA GLY A 221 7.97 2.83 -6.10
C GLY A 221 8.23 2.68 -4.60
N ALA A 222 9.41 3.11 -4.19
CA ALA A 222 9.85 3.09 -2.81
C ALA A 222 9.10 4.13 -1.95
N ARG A 223 9.32 4.09 -0.64
CA ARG A 223 8.77 5.05 0.33
C ARG A 223 9.83 5.99 0.85
N ALA A 224 9.43 7.24 1.13
CA ALA A 224 10.28 8.21 1.82
C ALA A 224 10.26 7.97 3.34
N ASN A 225 11.43 7.89 3.96
CA ASN A 225 11.56 7.72 5.40
C ASN A 225 11.56 9.07 6.12
N LEU A 226 10.41 9.49 6.63
CA LEU A 226 10.25 10.79 7.28
C LEU A 226 10.98 10.89 8.63
N ALA A 227 11.11 9.80 9.38
CA ALA A 227 11.88 9.79 10.62
C ALA A 227 13.37 9.98 10.36
N LYS A 228 13.93 9.37 9.31
CA LYS A 228 15.31 9.57 8.89
C LYS A 228 15.55 10.98 8.37
N CYS A 229 14.61 11.52 7.62
CA CYS A 229 14.64 12.90 7.13
C CYS A 229 14.74 13.93 8.27
N LEU A 230 14.03 13.68 9.37
CA LEU A 230 14.12 14.54 10.57
C LEU A 230 15.54 14.52 11.18
N LEU A 231 16.20 13.36 11.21
CA LEU A 231 17.59 13.28 11.69
C LEU A 231 18.56 14.02 10.77
N TYR A 232 18.38 13.91 9.45
CA TYR A 232 19.14 14.70 8.48
C TYR A 232 18.91 16.21 8.67
N ALA A 233 17.67 16.60 8.95
CA ALA A 233 17.34 18.00 9.19
C ALA A 233 18.11 18.59 10.37
N MET A 234 18.24 17.84 11.45
CA MET A 234 18.99 18.29 12.63
C MET A 234 20.51 18.26 12.44
N ASN A 235 21.01 17.38 11.56
CA ASN A 235 22.43 17.17 11.30
C ASN A 235 22.96 17.89 10.05
N GLY A 236 22.22 18.85 9.48
CA GLY A 236 22.67 19.61 8.31
C GLY A 236 22.89 18.76 7.06
N GLY A 237 22.03 17.76 6.85
CA GLY A 237 22.07 16.85 5.71
C GLY A 237 23.00 15.66 5.86
N LYS A 238 23.66 15.49 7.02
CA LYS A 238 24.55 14.36 7.29
C LYS A 238 23.78 13.16 7.85
N ASP A 239 24.25 11.97 7.46
CA ASP A 239 23.71 10.70 7.97
C ASP A 239 24.38 10.33 9.32
N GLU A 240 23.56 10.04 10.31
CA GLU A 240 24.00 9.72 11.66
C GLU A 240 24.57 8.28 11.80
N LEU A 241 24.34 7.41 10.83
CA LEU A 241 24.81 6.01 10.82
C LEU A 241 25.84 5.73 9.73
N MET A 242 25.70 6.39 8.56
CA MET A 242 26.56 6.11 7.42
C MET A 242 27.83 6.97 7.46
N LYS A 243 28.96 6.32 7.27
CA LYS A 243 30.27 6.99 7.17
C LYS A 243 30.82 6.84 5.76
N ASP A 244 31.43 7.90 5.27
CA ASP A 244 32.21 7.88 4.04
C ASP A 244 33.38 6.90 4.20
N LYS A 245 33.52 5.99 3.26
CA LYS A 245 34.51 4.89 3.34
C LYS A 245 35.96 5.37 3.24
N VAL A 246 36.20 6.55 2.68
CA VAL A 246 37.55 7.11 2.47
C VAL A 246 37.95 7.98 3.64
N THR A 247 37.08 8.87 4.08
CA THR A 247 37.34 9.86 5.11
C THR A 247 37.00 9.40 6.53
N GLY A 248 36.16 8.38 6.67
CA GLY A 248 35.62 7.91 7.95
C GLY A 248 34.60 8.85 8.59
N LYS A 249 34.34 10.01 7.98
CA LYS A 249 33.40 11.02 8.48
C LYS A 249 31.95 10.67 8.14
N ALA A 250 31.02 11.30 8.85
CA ALA A 250 29.59 11.18 8.54
C ALA A 250 29.31 11.55 7.08
N MET A 251 28.56 10.70 6.37
CA MET A 251 28.26 10.92 4.96
C MET A 251 27.30 12.09 4.79
N GLN A 252 27.67 13.05 3.92
CA GLN A 252 26.74 14.09 3.46
C GLN A 252 25.78 13.49 2.44
N VAL A 253 24.50 13.40 2.79
CA VAL A 253 23.45 12.80 1.96
C VAL A 253 22.51 13.87 1.40
N GLY A 254 22.05 14.76 2.25
CA GLY A 254 21.23 15.91 1.87
C GLY A 254 22.04 17.15 1.55
N PRO A 255 21.37 18.27 1.22
CA PRO A 255 22.03 19.55 1.01
C PRO A 255 22.77 19.97 2.28
N GLU A 256 23.93 20.56 2.10
CA GLU A 256 24.72 21.09 3.21
C GLU A 256 24.13 22.42 3.68
N TYR A 257 23.79 22.50 4.96
CA TYR A 257 23.39 23.72 5.64
C TYR A 257 23.75 23.64 7.12
N GLN A 258 23.59 24.75 7.82
CA GLN A 258 23.96 24.81 9.23
C GLN A 258 23.11 23.85 10.06
N PRO A 259 23.73 22.83 10.71
CA PRO A 259 23.00 21.94 11.63
C PRO A 259 22.49 22.70 12.84
N ILE A 260 21.69 22.03 13.66
CA ILE A 260 21.36 22.56 14.98
C ILE A 260 22.62 22.57 15.82
N LEU A 261 22.98 23.73 16.35
CA LEU A 261 24.18 23.91 17.15
C LEU A 261 23.87 23.92 18.66
N GLY A 262 24.90 23.66 19.46
CA GLY A 262 24.85 23.66 20.92
C GLY A 262 24.27 22.39 21.53
N ASP A 263 24.44 22.26 22.82
CA ASP A 263 24.02 21.10 23.64
C ASP A 263 22.80 21.43 24.51
N GLY A 264 22.15 22.54 24.22
CA GLY A 264 20.92 22.98 24.91
C GLY A 264 19.70 22.22 24.45
N GLN A 265 18.57 22.53 25.06
CA GLN A 265 17.28 21.99 24.65
C GLN A 265 16.97 22.35 23.19
N LEU A 266 16.46 21.40 22.43
CA LEU A 266 15.98 21.64 21.07
C LEU A 266 14.78 22.58 21.06
N VAL A 267 14.78 23.54 20.14
CA VAL A 267 13.69 24.49 19.93
C VAL A 267 12.79 23.98 18.82
N TYR A 268 11.51 23.78 19.12
CA TYR A 268 10.55 23.17 18.19
C TYR A 268 10.49 23.90 16.83
N GLU A 269 10.38 25.25 16.84
CA GLU A 269 10.25 26.01 15.60
C GLU A 269 11.52 25.95 14.72
N ASP A 270 12.70 25.89 15.33
CA ASP A 270 13.96 25.73 14.59
C ASP A 270 14.06 24.33 13.95
N VAL A 271 13.73 23.29 14.72
CA VAL A 271 13.70 21.92 14.20
C VAL A 271 12.68 21.77 13.08
N LYS A 272 11.48 22.30 13.29
CA LYS A 272 10.40 22.26 12.31
C LYS A 272 10.80 22.95 11.00
N HIS A 273 11.35 24.14 11.08
CA HIS A 273 11.82 24.87 9.90
C HIS A 273 12.90 24.10 9.11
N LYS A 274 13.91 23.58 9.80
CA LYS A 274 14.96 22.74 9.18
C LYS A 274 14.38 21.46 8.57
N TYR A 275 13.37 20.89 9.21
CA TYR A 275 12.70 19.70 8.70
C TYR A 275 11.92 20.01 7.43
N GLU A 276 11.23 21.14 7.35
CA GLU A 276 10.56 21.59 6.11
C GLU A 276 11.55 21.74 4.96
N VAL A 277 12.71 22.38 5.19
CA VAL A 277 13.77 22.51 4.17
C VAL A 277 14.27 21.14 3.71
N MET A 278 14.48 20.22 4.64
CA MET A 278 14.96 18.85 4.31
C MET A 278 13.90 18.05 3.58
N MET A 279 12.61 18.18 3.94
CA MET A 279 11.50 17.52 3.26
C MET A 279 11.32 18.03 1.81
N GLU A 280 11.54 19.33 1.54
CA GLU A 280 11.50 19.86 0.18
C GLU A 280 12.57 19.22 -0.71
N TRP A 281 13.81 19.13 -0.22
CA TRP A 281 14.88 18.39 -0.90
C TRP A 281 14.55 16.92 -1.07
N LEU A 282 14.02 16.27 -0.03
CA LEU A 282 13.64 14.85 -0.10
C LEU A 282 12.56 14.63 -1.16
N ALA A 283 11.57 15.50 -1.24
CA ALA A 283 10.50 15.41 -2.26
C ALA A 283 11.07 15.51 -3.68
N ASP A 284 12.00 16.42 -3.93
CA ASP A 284 12.68 16.56 -5.23
C ASP A 284 13.44 15.29 -5.61
N VAL A 285 14.34 14.83 -4.76
CA VAL A 285 15.14 13.61 -4.99
C VAL A 285 14.25 12.39 -5.15
N TYR A 286 13.21 12.28 -4.33
CA TYR A 286 12.29 11.15 -4.32
C TYR A 286 11.50 11.06 -5.63
N VAL A 287 10.87 12.16 -6.06
CA VAL A 287 10.10 12.18 -7.31
C VAL A 287 11.02 11.96 -8.51
N ASN A 288 12.19 12.59 -8.56
CA ASN A 288 13.13 12.40 -9.66
C ASN A 288 13.65 10.95 -9.73
N THR A 289 13.90 10.33 -8.58
CA THR A 289 14.32 8.91 -8.53
C THR A 289 13.20 8.00 -9.05
N LEU A 290 11.95 8.23 -8.64
CA LEU A 290 10.82 7.45 -9.12
C LEU A 290 10.60 7.66 -10.62
N ASN A 291 10.71 8.90 -11.13
CA ASN A 291 10.63 9.19 -12.56
C ASN A 291 11.66 8.37 -13.37
N LEU A 292 12.90 8.29 -12.87
CA LEU A 292 13.95 7.51 -13.52
C LEU A 292 13.65 6.00 -13.49
N ILE A 293 13.18 5.48 -12.36
CA ILE A 293 12.82 4.07 -12.20
C ILE A 293 11.71 3.71 -13.20
N HIS A 294 10.64 4.50 -13.27
CA HIS A 294 9.51 4.23 -14.16
C HIS A 294 9.87 4.41 -15.62
N TYR A 295 10.69 5.40 -15.96
CA TYR A 295 11.25 5.51 -17.31
C TYR A 295 12.05 4.26 -17.71
N MET A 296 12.88 3.73 -16.81
CA MET A 296 13.69 2.55 -17.09
C MET A 296 12.83 1.28 -17.25
N HIS A 297 11.76 1.12 -16.47
CA HIS A 297 10.81 0.02 -16.66
C HIS A 297 10.08 0.14 -18.01
N ASP A 298 9.53 1.30 -18.28
CA ASP A 298 8.73 1.56 -19.47
C ASP A 298 9.56 1.49 -20.77
N LYS A 299 10.87 1.74 -20.69
CA LYS A 299 11.81 1.56 -21.81
C LYS A 299 11.79 0.13 -22.38
N TYR A 300 11.44 -0.86 -21.60
CA TYR A 300 11.36 -2.25 -22.00
C TYR A 300 9.92 -2.72 -22.27
N SER A 301 9.02 -1.82 -22.58
CA SER A 301 7.60 -2.07 -22.89
C SER A 301 6.77 -2.60 -21.72
N TYR A 302 7.25 -2.45 -20.49
CA TYR A 302 6.58 -2.92 -19.29
C TYR A 302 5.14 -2.37 -19.19
N GLU A 303 4.95 -1.05 -19.23
CA GLU A 303 3.62 -0.44 -19.18
C GLU A 303 2.77 -0.82 -20.41
N ALA A 304 3.37 -0.80 -21.61
CA ALA A 304 2.65 -1.08 -22.83
C ALA A 304 1.97 -2.45 -22.80
N LEU A 305 2.68 -3.49 -22.39
CA LEU A 305 2.15 -4.86 -22.35
C LEU A 305 1.10 -5.03 -21.24
N GLU A 306 1.30 -4.44 -20.07
CA GLU A 306 0.33 -4.50 -18.98
C GLU A 306 -1.00 -3.83 -19.36
N MET A 307 -0.96 -2.79 -20.19
CA MET A 307 -2.15 -2.09 -20.65
C MET A 307 -2.91 -2.83 -21.77
N ALA A 308 -2.46 -4.00 -22.22
CA ALA A 308 -3.09 -4.75 -23.31
C ALA A 308 -4.58 -5.13 -23.06
N LEU A 309 -4.98 -5.23 -21.79
CA LEU A 309 -6.35 -5.53 -21.38
C LEU A 309 -7.09 -4.31 -20.81
N HIS A 310 -6.52 -3.12 -20.95
CA HIS A 310 -7.08 -1.86 -20.46
C HIS A 310 -7.80 -1.07 -21.55
N ASP A 311 -8.50 -0.04 -21.13
CA ASP A 311 -9.13 0.93 -22.02
C ASP A 311 -8.08 1.71 -22.82
N THR A 312 -8.49 2.33 -23.94
CA THR A 312 -7.58 3.12 -24.78
C THR A 312 -7.07 4.39 -24.11
N LYS A 313 -7.80 4.88 -23.09
CA LYS A 313 -7.38 6.00 -22.24
C LYS A 313 -7.12 5.50 -20.85
N VAL A 314 -5.87 5.26 -20.54
CA VAL A 314 -5.44 4.81 -19.21
C VAL A 314 -5.21 6.00 -18.30
N GLY A 315 -5.88 6.01 -17.14
CA GLY A 315 -5.56 6.92 -16.04
C GLY A 315 -4.27 6.46 -15.36
N ARG A 316 -3.32 7.36 -15.18
CA ARG A 316 -2.03 7.05 -14.56
C ARG A 316 -1.88 7.71 -13.22
N PHE A 317 -1.61 6.92 -12.20
CA PHE A 317 -1.25 7.39 -10.87
C PHE A 317 0.24 7.23 -10.62
N PHE A 318 0.82 8.19 -9.91
CA PHE A 318 2.21 8.17 -9.48
C PHE A 318 2.24 7.91 -7.98
N ALA A 319 2.36 6.64 -7.62
CA ALA A 319 2.26 6.21 -6.24
C ALA A 319 3.53 6.56 -5.46
N THR A 320 3.40 7.48 -4.56
CA THR A 320 4.38 7.79 -3.54
C THR A 320 3.99 7.16 -2.20
N GLY A 321 4.86 7.22 -1.21
CA GLY A 321 4.53 6.71 0.11
C GLY A 321 5.52 7.18 1.17
N VAL A 322 5.08 7.10 2.42
CA VAL A 322 5.89 7.50 3.57
C VAL A 322 6.04 6.36 4.57
N ALA A 323 7.20 6.32 5.21
CA ALA A 323 7.53 5.47 6.33
C ALA A 323 7.90 6.31 7.54
N GLY A 324 7.62 5.81 8.75
CA GLY A 324 8.02 6.46 9.99
C GLY A 324 7.17 7.66 10.40
N LEU A 325 5.92 7.73 9.94
CA LEU A 325 5.01 8.82 10.29
C LEU A 325 4.93 9.02 11.80
N SER A 326 4.47 8.03 12.56
CA SER A 326 4.26 8.15 14.00
C SER A 326 5.56 8.42 14.77
N CYS A 327 6.69 7.87 14.32
CA CYS A 327 8.00 8.13 14.92
C CYS A 327 8.42 9.60 14.73
N ALA A 328 8.24 10.17 13.53
CA ALA A 328 8.53 11.58 13.26
C ALA A 328 7.58 12.50 14.05
N VAL A 329 6.30 12.15 14.10
CA VAL A 329 5.26 12.90 14.83
C VAL A 329 5.53 12.92 16.33
N ASP A 330 5.80 11.75 16.93
CA ASP A 330 6.13 11.64 18.34
C ASP A 330 7.44 12.36 18.69
N SER A 331 8.42 12.33 17.77
CA SER A 331 9.69 13.07 17.93
C SER A 331 9.46 14.58 17.97
N LEU A 332 8.64 15.10 17.06
CA LEU A 332 8.26 16.53 17.05
C LEU A 332 7.43 16.89 18.28
N SER A 333 6.53 16.01 18.71
CA SER A 333 5.76 16.19 19.94
C SER A 333 6.67 16.22 21.17
N ALA A 334 7.65 15.32 21.28
CA ALA A 334 8.64 15.32 22.34
C ALA A 334 9.43 16.63 22.39
N ILE A 335 9.89 17.12 21.25
CA ILE A 335 10.63 18.41 21.15
C ILE A 335 9.74 19.58 21.56
N LYS A 336 8.45 19.53 21.23
CA LYS A 336 7.50 20.63 21.53
C LYS A 336 7.04 20.68 22.99
N TYR A 337 6.83 19.51 23.62
CA TYR A 337 6.15 19.42 24.91
C TYR A 337 7.00 18.87 26.06
N ALA A 338 8.16 18.25 25.75
CA ALA A 338 9.12 17.80 26.73
C ALA A 338 10.45 18.56 26.58
N LYS A 339 11.42 18.23 27.43
CA LYS A 339 12.78 18.77 27.31
C LYS A 339 13.65 17.74 26.58
N VAL A 340 13.94 18.01 25.32
CA VAL A 340 14.81 17.16 24.49
C VAL A 340 16.16 17.83 24.32
N THR A 341 17.24 17.14 24.73
CA THR A 341 18.62 17.59 24.63
C THR A 341 19.39 16.64 23.69
N PRO A 342 20.08 17.16 22.66
CA PRO A 342 20.85 16.31 21.75
C PRO A 342 22.13 15.80 22.44
N ILE A 343 22.50 14.55 22.11
CA ILE A 343 23.77 13.92 22.48
C ILE A 343 24.59 13.80 21.22
N ARG A 344 25.84 14.35 21.25
CA ARG A 344 26.71 14.43 20.08
C ARG A 344 27.89 13.49 20.20
N ASP A 345 28.39 13.05 19.04
CA ASP A 345 29.67 12.38 18.94
C ASP A 345 30.84 13.40 18.93
N ALA A 346 32.07 12.89 18.81
CA ALA A 346 33.26 13.70 18.78
C ALA A 346 33.37 14.65 17.56
N GLU A 347 32.60 14.40 16.51
CA GLU A 347 32.50 15.24 15.32
C GLU A 347 31.38 16.28 15.41
N GLY A 348 30.64 16.32 16.52
CA GLY A 348 29.52 17.23 16.76
C GLY A 348 28.20 16.77 16.11
N LEU A 349 28.16 15.55 15.54
CA LEU A 349 26.94 14.97 14.97
C LEU A 349 25.98 14.53 16.07
N ILE A 350 24.71 14.85 15.94
CA ILE A 350 23.68 14.36 16.86
C ILE A 350 23.47 12.86 16.59
N VAL A 351 23.75 12.02 17.59
CA VAL A 351 23.67 10.56 17.52
C VAL A 351 22.68 9.95 18.50
N ASP A 352 22.27 10.71 19.53
CA ASP A 352 21.22 10.29 20.47
C ASP A 352 20.54 11.52 21.10
N PHE A 353 19.52 11.27 21.91
CA PHE A 353 18.72 12.30 22.58
C PHE A 353 18.44 11.89 24.02
N LYS A 354 18.47 12.90 24.92
CA LYS A 354 17.94 12.79 26.27
C LYS A 354 16.60 13.50 26.31
N THR A 355 15.53 12.75 26.53
CA THR A 355 14.16 13.28 26.63
C THR A 355 13.69 13.20 28.07
N GLU A 356 13.37 14.34 28.68
CA GLU A 356 12.95 14.49 30.06
C GLU A 356 11.54 15.13 30.12
N GLY A 357 10.65 14.50 30.85
CA GLY A 357 9.22 14.88 30.92
C GLY A 357 8.35 14.03 30.01
N ASP A 358 7.04 14.19 30.16
CA ASP A 358 6.05 13.51 29.33
C ASP A 358 5.58 14.41 28.16
N PHE A 359 5.12 13.79 27.10
CA PHE A 359 4.63 14.46 25.89
C PHE A 359 3.46 13.69 25.28
N PRO A 360 2.55 14.36 24.55
CA PRO A 360 1.49 13.70 23.81
C PRO A 360 2.04 12.71 22.79
N LYS A 361 1.50 11.48 22.78
CA LYS A 361 1.91 10.42 21.86
C LYS A 361 0.79 10.10 20.90
N TYR A 362 1.12 9.96 19.63
CA TYR A 362 0.17 9.61 18.57
C TYR A 362 -0.50 8.27 18.87
N GLY A 363 -1.82 8.20 18.60
CA GLY A 363 -2.63 7.02 18.89
C GLY A 363 -3.40 7.10 20.20
N ASN A 364 -3.58 8.28 20.77
CA ASN A 364 -4.32 8.50 22.02
C ASN A 364 -5.46 9.52 21.90
N ASN A 365 -5.87 9.85 20.67
CA ASN A 365 -6.89 10.87 20.37
C ASN A 365 -6.58 12.23 21.01
N ASP A 366 -5.31 12.64 20.99
CA ASP A 366 -4.84 13.90 21.53
C ASP A 366 -4.52 14.86 20.36
N ASP A 367 -5.34 15.91 20.21
CA ASP A 367 -5.22 16.87 19.11
C ASP A 367 -3.84 17.56 19.06
N ARG A 368 -3.16 17.72 20.18
CA ARG A 368 -1.83 18.34 20.24
C ARG A 368 -0.79 17.60 19.40
N VAL A 369 -0.89 16.28 19.30
CA VAL A 369 0.02 15.43 18.51
C VAL A 369 -0.62 15.01 17.18
N ASP A 370 -1.94 14.77 17.16
CA ASP A 370 -2.66 14.38 15.94
C ASP A 370 -2.59 15.49 14.86
N GLU A 371 -2.64 16.77 15.26
CA GLU A 371 -2.43 17.91 14.35
C GLU A 371 -1.02 17.95 13.74
N ILE A 372 0.00 17.48 14.46
CA ILE A 372 1.36 17.34 13.91
C ILE A 372 1.36 16.27 12.81
N ALA A 373 0.65 15.16 13.01
CA ALA A 373 0.52 14.12 11.98
C ALA A 373 -0.18 14.64 10.72
N VAL A 374 -1.29 15.35 10.90
CA VAL A 374 -2.04 15.98 9.80
C VAL A 374 -1.17 16.99 9.05
N TRP A 375 -0.45 17.86 9.79
CA TRP A 375 0.48 18.82 9.19
C TRP A 375 1.57 18.13 8.37
N LEU A 376 2.19 17.09 8.91
CA LEU A 376 3.29 16.38 8.25
C LEU A 376 2.85 15.73 6.92
N VAL A 377 1.71 15.05 6.93
CA VAL A 377 1.15 14.41 5.73
C VAL A 377 0.81 15.45 4.66
N LYS A 378 0.11 16.53 5.03
CA LYS A 378 -0.25 17.62 4.11
C LYS A 378 0.97 18.30 3.51
N THR A 379 1.94 18.62 4.37
CA THR A 379 3.15 19.33 3.95
C THR A 379 3.95 18.51 2.95
N PHE A 380 4.24 17.26 3.27
CA PHE A 380 5.06 16.43 2.37
C PHE A 380 4.35 16.13 1.04
N MET A 381 3.05 15.83 1.06
CA MET A 381 2.30 15.63 -0.19
C MET A 381 2.23 16.90 -1.05
N ASN A 382 2.09 18.07 -0.44
CA ASN A 382 2.12 19.34 -1.19
C ASN A 382 3.50 19.62 -1.81
N MET A 383 4.58 19.19 -1.17
CA MET A 383 5.93 19.25 -1.74
C MET A 383 6.05 18.32 -2.94
N ILE A 384 5.60 17.06 -2.83
CA ILE A 384 5.58 16.11 -3.96
C ILE A 384 4.82 16.69 -5.18
N ARG A 385 3.66 17.31 -4.95
CA ARG A 385 2.81 17.87 -6.01
C ARG A 385 3.43 19.02 -6.81
N LYS A 386 4.54 19.59 -6.36
CA LYS A 386 5.27 20.64 -7.08
C LYS A 386 6.10 20.11 -8.25
N HIS A 387 6.39 18.81 -8.28
CA HIS A 387 7.32 18.20 -9.22
C HIS A 387 6.60 17.55 -10.40
N TYR A 388 7.28 17.53 -11.55
CA TYR A 388 6.84 16.76 -12.70
C TYR A 388 6.88 15.27 -12.40
N THR A 389 5.85 14.55 -12.80
CA THR A 389 5.74 13.11 -12.65
C THR A 389 5.75 12.41 -14.01
N TYR A 390 6.34 11.24 -14.08
CA TYR A 390 6.50 10.47 -15.30
C TYR A 390 5.16 10.30 -16.04
N ARG A 391 5.14 10.61 -17.34
CA ARG A 391 3.93 10.60 -18.21
C ARG A 391 2.76 11.42 -17.65
N GLU A 392 3.05 12.50 -16.97
CA GLU A 392 2.02 13.40 -16.36
C GLU A 392 1.04 12.64 -15.45
N SER A 393 1.52 11.57 -14.80
CA SER A 393 0.71 10.76 -13.88
C SER A 393 0.33 11.56 -12.63
N VAL A 394 -0.86 11.27 -12.09
CA VAL A 394 -1.37 11.98 -10.92
C VAL A 394 -0.67 11.50 -9.66
N PRO A 395 0.07 12.35 -8.93
CA PRO A 395 0.74 11.93 -7.71
C PRO A 395 -0.27 11.60 -6.61
N THR A 396 -0.11 10.40 -6.06
CA THR A 396 -0.82 9.90 -4.88
C THR A 396 0.19 9.56 -3.79
N MET A 397 -0.26 9.41 -2.56
CA MET A 397 0.61 9.03 -1.44
C MET A 397 -0.08 7.97 -0.58
N SER A 398 0.69 6.98 -0.16
CA SER A 398 0.29 5.98 0.82
C SER A 398 0.99 6.19 2.17
N ILE A 399 0.32 5.84 3.24
CA ILE A 399 0.91 5.70 4.58
C ILE A 399 0.91 4.21 4.90
N LEU A 400 1.84 3.51 4.28
CA LEU A 400 1.92 2.05 4.28
C LEU A 400 3.37 1.60 4.22
N THR A 401 3.77 0.65 5.04
CA THR A 401 5.13 0.09 5.01
C THR A 401 5.16 -1.43 4.86
N ILE A 402 4.05 -2.12 5.09
CA ILE A 402 4.03 -3.58 5.25
C ILE A 402 5.12 -3.96 6.29
N THR A 403 5.92 -4.97 6.03
CA THR A 403 7.06 -5.38 6.87
C THR A 403 8.35 -4.58 6.62
N SER A 404 8.39 -3.72 5.59
CA SER A 404 9.56 -2.88 5.30
C SER A 404 9.88 -1.83 6.38
N ASN A 405 8.93 -1.56 7.31
CA ASN A 405 9.18 -0.78 8.52
C ASN A 405 10.40 -1.28 9.31
N VAL A 406 10.69 -2.58 9.29
CA VAL A 406 11.87 -3.19 9.92
C VAL A 406 13.16 -2.70 9.23
N VAL A 407 13.20 -2.71 7.90
CA VAL A 407 14.36 -2.26 7.11
C VAL A 407 14.60 -0.77 7.30
N TYR A 408 13.53 0.04 7.23
CA TYR A 408 13.63 1.48 7.48
C TYR A 408 14.12 1.75 8.91
N GLY A 409 13.65 0.99 9.90
CA GLY A 409 14.10 1.09 11.28
C GLY A 409 15.57 0.76 11.46
N LYS A 410 16.07 -0.31 10.82
CA LYS A 410 17.51 -0.67 10.84
C LYS A 410 18.40 0.44 10.31
N LYS A 411 17.90 1.27 9.39
CA LYS A 411 18.64 2.39 8.77
C LYS A 411 18.41 3.74 9.42
N THR A 412 17.64 3.80 10.52
CA THR A 412 17.32 5.03 11.23
C THR A 412 17.96 5.02 12.61
N GLY A 413 18.72 6.07 12.94
CA GLY A 413 19.38 6.28 14.22
C GLY A 413 18.40 6.46 15.38
N ASN A 414 18.92 6.82 16.56
CA ASN A 414 18.09 7.18 17.70
C ASN A 414 17.22 8.40 17.38
N THR A 415 16.00 8.44 17.91
CA THR A 415 15.05 9.53 17.62
C THR A 415 14.59 10.23 18.91
N PRO A 416 14.21 11.51 18.85
CA PRO A 416 13.81 12.32 20.03
C PRO A 416 12.69 11.73 20.88
N ASP A 417 11.81 10.93 20.28
CA ASP A 417 10.71 10.22 20.94
C ASP A 417 11.17 9.04 21.83
N GLY A 418 12.48 8.75 21.85
CA GLY A 418 13.09 7.68 22.64
C GLY A 418 13.27 6.34 21.90
N ARG A 419 12.85 6.23 20.63
CA ARG A 419 13.12 5.04 19.80
C ARG A 419 14.63 4.89 19.59
N LYS A 420 15.15 3.69 19.73
CA LYS A 420 16.57 3.41 19.56
C LYS A 420 16.91 2.94 18.15
N ALA A 421 18.14 3.22 17.73
CA ALA A 421 18.67 2.81 16.43
C ALA A 421 18.48 1.30 16.21
N GLY A 422 18.07 0.91 15.00
CA GLY A 422 17.81 -0.46 14.65
C GLY A 422 16.44 -1.01 15.04
N GLN A 423 15.70 -0.38 15.93
CA GLN A 423 14.34 -0.77 16.24
C GLN A 423 13.42 -0.51 15.02
N PRO A 424 12.44 -1.37 14.74
CA PRO A 424 11.46 -1.12 13.70
C PRO A 424 10.75 0.21 13.86
N LEU A 425 10.38 0.85 12.76
CA LEU A 425 9.39 1.91 12.77
C LEU A 425 7.99 1.29 12.93
N ALA A 426 6.99 2.08 13.29
CA ALA A 426 5.61 1.59 13.26
C ALA A 426 5.19 1.26 11.82
N PRO A 427 4.40 0.19 11.59
CA PRO A 427 3.89 -0.12 10.26
C PRO A 427 2.80 0.86 9.85
N GLY A 428 2.95 1.47 8.67
CA GLY A 428 1.93 2.36 8.11
C GLY A 428 1.55 3.52 9.01
N ALA A 429 0.25 3.67 9.24
CA ALA A 429 -0.35 4.71 10.07
C ALA A 429 -0.47 4.33 11.55
N ASN A 430 0.02 3.17 11.94
CA ASN A 430 -0.03 2.73 13.33
C ASN A 430 0.73 3.66 14.27
N PRO A 431 0.26 3.82 15.52
CA PRO A 431 1.10 4.33 16.59
C PRO A 431 2.36 3.50 16.80
N MET A 432 3.40 4.08 17.37
CA MET A 432 4.56 3.31 17.83
C MET A 432 4.13 2.32 18.91
N HIS A 433 4.67 1.11 18.84
CA HIS A 433 4.29 0.01 19.71
C HIS A 433 4.29 0.40 21.21
N GLY A 434 3.17 0.13 21.89
CA GLY A 434 2.96 0.39 23.31
C GLY A 434 2.75 1.85 23.67
N ARG A 435 2.53 2.77 22.71
CA ARG A 435 2.27 4.19 22.98
C ARG A 435 0.80 4.56 22.96
N ASP A 436 -0.04 3.77 22.36
CA ASP A 436 -1.51 3.91 22.31
C ASP A 436 -2.15 3.39 23.59
N SER A 437 -1.91 4.11 24.69
CA SER A 437 -2.29 3.68 26.04
C SER A 437 -3.75 4.00 26.44
N HIS A 438 -4.48 4.78 25.62
CA HIS A 438 -5.87 5.18 25.89
C HIS A 438 -6.92 4.23 25.29
N GLY A 439 -6.48 3.06 24.83
CA GLY A 439 -7.36 2.01 24.31
C GLY A 439 -7.62 2.08 22.81
N ALA A 440 -8.29 1.05 22.32
CA ALA A 440 -8.50 0.81 20.89
C ALA A 440 -9.20 1.96 20.17
N LEU A 441 -10.27 2.49 20.77
CA LEU A 441 -11.06 3.55 20.14
C LEU A 441 -10.24 4.82 19.95
N ALA A 442 -9.50 5.25 20.97
CA ALA A 442 -8.63 6.42 20.88
C ALA A 442 -7.51 6.23 19.84
N SER A 443 -6.96 5.02 19.74
CA SER A 443 -5.96 4.69 18.71
C SER A 443 -6.54 4.82 17.30
N LEU A 444 -7.72 4.27 17.05
CA LEU A 444 -8.41 4.36 15.76
C LEU A 444 -8.84 5.79 15.44
N GLU A 445 -9.28 6.57 16.42
CA GLU A 445 -9.67 7.98 16.25
C GLU A 445 -8.48 8.85 15.82
N SER A 446 -7.28 8.66 16.39
CA SER A 446 -6.07 9.35 15.91
C SER A 446 -5.79 9.04 14.45
N VAL A 447 -5.90 7.78 14.04
CA VAL A 447 -5.69 7.36 12.64
C VAL A 447 -6.77 7.94 11.74
N ALA A 448 -8.03 7.99 12.19
CA ALA A 448 -9.16 8.54 11.43
C ALA A 448 -9.04 10.06 11.17
N LYS A 449 -8.25 10.79 11.95
CA LYS A 449 -7.97 12.23 11.73
C LYS A 449 -6.98 12.51 10.59
N LEU A 450 -6.27 11.50 10.09
CA LEU A 450 -5.32 11.70 9.00
C LEU A 450 -6.04 12.26 7.75
N PRO A 451 -5.37 13.14 6.99
CA PRO A 451 -6.01 13.80 5.85
C PRO A 451 -6.04 12.86 4.63
N TYR A 452 -7.10 12.09 4.47
CA TYR A 452 -7.24 11.05 3.44
C TYR A 452 -7.17 11.62 2.01
N GLU A 453 -7.61 12.85 1.80
CA GLU A 453 -7.46 13.55 0.51
C GLU A 453 -5.99 13.81 0.11
N TYR A 454 -5.05 13.69 1.06
CA TYR A 454 -3.60 13.75 0.82
C TYR A 454 -2.95 12.35 0.79
N SER A 455 -3.68 11.32 1.20
CA SER A 455 -3.21 9.92 1.24
C SER A 455 -4.12 9.01 0.40
N ARG A 456 -4.46 9.43 -0.81
CA ARG A 456 -5.42 8.76 -1.71
C ARG A 456 -4.98 7.36 -2.15
N ASP A 457 -3.71 7.06 -2.00
CA ASP A 457 -3.15 5.73 -2.25
C ASP A 457 -3.30 4.80 -1.05
N GLY A 458 -4.05 5.24 -0.05
CA GLY A 458 -4.47 4.48 1.10
C GLY A 458 -3.51 4.51 2.28
N ILE A 459 -4.01 4.00 3.38
CA ILE A 459 -3.23 3.80 4.62
C ILE A 459 -3.33 2.35 5.07
N SER A 460 -2.36 1.87 5.82
CA SER A 460 -2.52 0.64 6.59
C SER A 460 -2.56 0.94 8.08
N ASN A 461 -3.53 0.34 8.74
CA ASN A 461 -3.60 0.31 10.19
C ASN A 461 -3.88 -1.12 10.63
N THR A 462 -2.88 -1.77 11.22
CA THR A 462 -3.01 -3.13 11.76
C THR A 462 -3.41 -3.02 13.21
N PHE A 463 -4.58 -3.56 13.54
CA PHE A 463 -5.07 -3.59 14.89
C PHE A 463 -5.16 -5.03 15.40
N SER A 464 -4.52 -5.32 16.53
CA SER A 464 -4.56 -6.64 17.15
C SER A 464 -5.51 -6.65 18.33
N ILE A 465 -6.43 -7.61 18.34
CA ILE A 465 -7.38 -7.81 19.44
C ILE A 465 -7.04 -9.15 20.12
N THR A 466 -6.87 -9.10 21.44
CA THR A 466 -6.68 -10.34 22.22
C THR A 466 -7.97 -11.16 22.17
N PRO A 467 -7.91 -12.47 21.89
CA PRO A 467 -9.08 -13.30 21.90
C PRO A 467 -9.90 -13.13 23.19
N ASN A 468 -11.21 -13.10 23.07
CA ASN A 468 -12.19 -12.88 24.16
C ASN A 468 -12.14 -11.50 24.84
N SER A 469 -11.34 -10.53 24.39
CA SER A 469 -11.33 -9.18 24.96
C SER A 469 -12.61 -8.39 24.69
N LEU A 470 -13.35 -8.73 23.63
CA LEU A 470 -14.64 -8.12 23.25
C LEU A 470 -15.85 -8.99 23.64
N GLY A 471 -15.65 -10.08 24.37
CA GLY A 471 -16.71 -11.01 24.74
C GLY A 471 -16.48 -12.40 24.20
N LYS A 472 -17.40 -13.31 24.48
CA LYS A 472 -17.35 -14.71 24.01
C LYS A 472 -18.41 -15.02 22.96
N ASP A 473 -19.35 -14.13 22.74
CA ASP A 473 -20.47 -14.30 21.84
C ASP A 473 -20.26 -13.52 20.54
N GLU A 474 -20.97 -13.91 19.49
CA GLU A 474 -20.85 -13.38 18.12
C GLU A 474 -21.44 -11.96 17.95
N ASP A 475 -21.98 -11.35 19.01
CA ASP A 475 -22.63 -10.03 19.00
C ASP A 475 -21.67 -8.86 19.23
#